data_518c4319d8149ee1fd6dacf4f4b47e68
#
_entry.id   518c4319d8149ee1fd6dacf4f4b47e68
#
_cell.length_a   1.000
_cell.length_b   1.000
_cell.length_c   1.000
_cell.angle_alpha   90.00
_cell.angle_beta   90.00
_cell.angle_gamma   90.00
#
_symmetry.space_group_name_H-M   'P 1'
#
loop_
_entity.id
_entity.type
_entity.pdbx_description
1 polymer ?
#
loop_
_entity_poly.entity_id
_entity_poly.type
_entity_poly.pdbx_seq_one_letter_code
_entity_poly.pdbx_strand_id
1 'polypeptide(L)'
;MTSYGIKASNLFRKSMFVCTNFQKLEGSLPGHNLPKAIGEVRAVYFNNPGTLEDALIFATNGIWHLGPREAQHIPYTAITGVTSPTGKTASQTSEIDIQLTEGKLMTLPIRGGDGRFRDYFSMMTAIQGLVRLNT
;
A
#
# COMPACT_ATOMS: atom_id res chain seq x y z
N MET A 1 -0.18 10.82 -22.21
CA MET A 1 0.74 10.97 -21.08
C MET A 1 0.13 10.31 -19.83
N THR A 2 0.91 9.50 -19.14
CA THR A 2 0.43 8.81 -17.95
C THR A 2 0.47 9.76 -16.75
N SER A 3 -0.62 9.85 -16.00
CA SER A 3 -0.68 10.70 -14.82
C SER A 3 0.25 10.20 -13.72
N TYR A 4 0.63 11.08 -12.81
CA TYR A 4 1.48 10.73 -11.68
C TYR A 4 0.84 9.62 -10.84
N GLY A 5 -0.47 9.72 -10.55
CA GLY A 5 -1.16 8.72 -9.74
C GLY A 5 -1.13 7.33 -10.38
N ILE A 6 -1.26 7.26 -11.70
CA ILE A 6 -1.17 5.98 -12.40
C ILE A 6 0.26 5.45 -12.34
N LYS A 7 1.27 6.32 -12.55
CA LYS A 7 2.67 5.90 -12.45
C LYS A 7 2.99 5.37 -11.06
N ALA A 8 2.56 6.09 -10.02
CA ALA A 8 2.81 5.69 -8.63
C ALA A 8 2.14 4.36 -8.32
N SER A 9 0.85 4.21 -8.65
CA SER A 9 0.13 2.97 -8.38
C SER A 9 0.70 1.79 -9.17
N ASN A 10 1.25 2.03 -10.37
CA ASN A 10 1.86 0.97 -11.16
C ASN A 10 3.09 0.38 -10.49
N LEU A 11 3.81 1.14 -9.68
CA LEU A 11 4.94 0.62 -8.93
C LEU A 11 4.49 -0.50 -8.00
N PHE A 12 3.35 -0.32 -7.34
CA PHE A 12 2.79 -1.34 -6.45
C PHE A 12 2.25 -2.53 -7.26
N ARG A 13 1.55 -2.27 -8.35
CA ARG A 13 1.02 -3.34 -9.21
C ARG A 13 2.15 -4.21 -9.76
N LYS A 14 3.27 -3.60 -10.10
CA LYS A 14 4.42 -4.32 -10.66
C LYS A 14 5.16 -5.12 -9.60
N SER A 15 5.34 -4.56 -8.41
CA SER A 15 6.13 -5.21 -7.37
C SER A 15 5.35 -6.23 -6.56
N MET A 16 4.06 -6.01 -6.36
CA MET A 16 3.26 -6.83 -5.45
C MET A 16 2.43 -7.91 -6.13
N PHE A 17 2.53 -8.04 -7.45
CA PHE A 17 1.70 -9.02 -8.16
C PHE A 17 2.00 -10.47 -7.74
N VAL A 18 3.18 -10.72 -7.15
CA VAL A 18 3.56 -12.05 -6.65
C VAL A 18 2.92 -12.41 -5.33
N CYS A 19 2.33 -11.42 -4.62
CA CYS A 19 1.69 -11.68 -3.34
C CYS A 19 0.34 -12.34 -3.56
N THR A 20 0.02 -13.36 -2.76
CA THR A 20 -1.24 -14.09 -2.93
C THR A 20 -2.46 -13.25 -2.60
N ASN A 21 -2.30 -12.28 -1.68
CA ASN A 21 -3.40 -11.42 -1.24
C ASN A 21 -3.55 -10.15 -2.07
N PHE A 22 -2.79 -10.00 -3.13
CA PHE A 22 -2.81 -8.79 -3.95
C PHE A 22 -3.62 -9.01 -5.22
N GLN A 23 -4.46 -8.04 -5.54
CA GLN A 23 -5.30 -8.10 -6.73
C GLN A 23 -5.24 -6.77 -7.48
N LYS A 24 -4.93 -6.85 -8.79
CA LYS A 24 -5.00 -5.69 -9.66
C LYS A 24 -6.45 -5.40 -10.02
N LEU A 25 -6.80 -4.12 -10.07
CA LEU A 25 -8.16 -3.70 -10.38
C LEU A 25 -8.13 -2.55 -11.38
N GLU A 26 -9.28 -2.35 -12.03
CA GLU A 26 -9.47 -1.25 -12.97
C GLU A 26 -10.75 -0.52 -12.56
N GLY A 27 -10.60 0.52 -11.73
CA GLY A 27 -11.72 1.37 -11.39
C GLY A 27 -12.22 1.22 -9.97
N SER A 28 -13.13 0.31 -9.71
CA SER A 28 -13.77 0.22 -8.40
C SER A 28 -13.86 -1.22 -7.91
N LEU A 29 -14.14 -1.37 -6.61
CA LEU A 29 -14.39 -2.67 -5.98
C LEU A 29 -15.90 -2.87 -5.94
N PRO A 30 -16.47 -3.72 -6.79
CA PRO A 30 -17.92 -3.95 -6.80
C PRO A 30 -18.41 -4.48 -5.46
N GLY A 31 -19.57 -3.99 -5.02
CA GLY A 31 -20.20 -4.45 -3.81
C GLY A 31 -19.63 -3.92 -2.51
N HIS A 32 -18.72 -2.98 -2.56
CA HIS A 32 -18.09 -2.40 -1.38
C HIS A 32 -18.27 -0.89 -1.32
N ASN A 33 -18.53 -0.39 -0.11
CA ASN A 33 -18.62 1.06 0.12
C ASN A 33 -17.26 1.58 0.50
N LEU A 34 -16.67 2.37 -0.40
CA LEU A 34 -15.37 2.97 -0.16
C LEU A 34 -15.54 4.45 0.23
N PRO A 35 -14.56 5.03 0.95
CA PRO A 35 -14.59 6.46 1.22
C PRO A 35 -14.72 7.25 -0.08
N LYS A 36 -15.53 8.31 -0.05
CA LYS A 36 -15.79 9.11 -1.25
C LYS A 36 -14.54 9.76 -1.81
N ALA A 37 -13.57 10.03 -0.96
CA ALA A 37 -12.34 10.71 -1.37
C ALA A 37 -11.37 9.80 -2.11
N ILE A 38 -11.58 8.48 -2.11
CA ILE A 38 -10.70 7.55 -2.83
C ILE A 38 -10.82 7.82 -4.33
N GLY A 39 -9.66 7.95 -4.98
CA GLY A 39 -9.62 8.06 -6.44
C GLY A 39 -9.92 6.72 -7.11
N GLU A 40 -9.57 6.63 -8.39
CA GLU A 40 -9.76 5.36 -9.11
C GLU A 40 -8.92 4.26 -8.44
N VAL A 41 -9.56 3.14 -8.11
CA VAL A 41 -8.87 2.01 -7.48
C VAL A 41 -8.08 1.25 -8.53
N ARG A 42 -6.80 1.01 -8.23
CA ARG A 42 -5.89 0.33 -9.16
C ARG A 42 -5.48 -1.05 -8.65
N ALA A 43 -5.50 -1.26 -7.35
CA ALA A 43 -5.15 -2.54 -6.76
C ALA A 43 -5.60 -2.57 -5.31
N VAL A 44 -5.65 -3.77 -4.75
CA VAL A 44 -5.97 -3.98 -3.34
C VAL A 44 -5.08 -5.09 -2.78
N TYR A 45 -4.65 -4.91 -1.54
CA TYR A 45 -3.92 -5.94 -0.79
C TYR A 45 -4.75 -6.27 0.44
N PHE A 46 -5.17 -7.53 0.56
CA PHE A 46 -6.04 -7.99 1.65
C PHE A 46 -5.19 -8.55 2.78
N ASN A 47 -5.14 -7.85 3.92
CA ASN A 47 -4.52 -8.42 5.13
C ASN A 47 -5.38 -9.57 5.68
N ASN A 48 -6.71 -9.45 5.54
CA ASN A 48 -7.64 -10.55 5.76
C ASN A 48 -8.17 -10.97 4.39
N PRO A 49 -7.76 -12.13 3.88
CA PRO A 49 -8.14 -12.53 2.52
C PRO A 49 -9.64 -12.46 2.27
N GLY A 50 -10.01 -11.82 1.17
CA GLY A 50 -11.40 -11.73 0.74
C GLY A 50 -12.24 -10.69 1.45
N THR A 51 -11.67 -9.87 2.34
CA THR A 51 -12.45 -8.85 3.07
C THR A 51 -11.75 -7.50 3.06
N LEU A 52 -12.52 -6.43 3.21
CA LEU A 52 -12.00 -5.08 3.36
C LEU A 52 -11.93 -4.64 4.83
N GLU A 53 -12.07 -5.56 5.77
CA GLU A 53 -11.95 -5.21 7.18
C GLU A 53 -10.55 -4.74 7.53
N ASP A 54 -9.54 -5.22 6.81
CA ASP A 54 -8.16 -4.79 6.96
C ASP A 54 -7.50 -4.95 5.60
N ALA A 55 -7.42 -3.86 4.84
CA ALA A 55 -6.92 -3.91 3.49
C ALA A 55 -6.20 -2.61 3.12
N LEU A 56 -5.27 -2.72 2.18
CA LEU A 56 -4.60 -1.56 1.59
C LEU A 56 -5.14 -1.38 0.18
N ILE A 57 -5.62 -0.18 -0.12
CA ILE A 57 -6.13 0.19 -1.44
C ILE A 57 -5.10 1.09 -2.11
N PHE A 58 -4.69 0.71 -3.31
CA PHE A 58 -3.77 1.53 -4.10
C PHE A 58 -4.60 2.24 -5.17
N ALA A 59 -4.95 3.48 -4.90
CA ALA A 59 -5.75 4.30 -5.79
C ALA A 59 -4.87 5.30 -6.53
N THR A 60 -5.47 6.07 -7.44
CA THR A 60 -4.71 7.08 -8.19
C THR A 60 -4.27 8.24 -7.31
N ASN A 61 -4.92 8.46 -6.17
CA ASN A 61 -4.58 9.56 -5.27
C ASN A 61 -3.86 9.13 -4.00
N GLY A 62 -3.40 7.88 -3.90
CA GLY A 62 -2.60 7.46 -2.76
C GLY A 62 -2.91 6.06 -2.28
N ILE A 63 -2.28 5.71 -1.16
CA ILE A 63 -2.53 4.45 -0.46
C ILE A 63 -3.59 4.71 0.60
N TRP A 64 -4.60 3.85 0.66
CA TRP A 64 -5.66 3.94 1.65
C TRP A 64 -5.66 2.68 2.49
N HIS A 65 -5.62 2.83 3.80
CA HIS A 65 -5.73 1.70 4.72
C HIS A 65 -7.15 1.65 5.28
N LEU A 66 -7.88 0.59 4.95
CA LEU A 66 -9.21 0.34 5.49
C LEU A 66 -9.05 -0.59 6.68
N GLY A 67 -9.49 -0.14 7.84
CA GLY A 67 -9.44 -0.89 9.07
C GLY A 67 -10.77 -0.80 9.81
N PRO A 68 -10.82 -1.25 11.07
CA PRO A 68 -12.06 -1.21 11.85
C PRO A 68 -12.48 0.21 12.25
N ARG A 69 -11.58 1.17 12.06
CA ARG A 69 -11.85 2.58 12.33
C ARG A 69 -11.91 3.34 11.03
N GLU A 70 -11.69 4.66 11.09
CA GLU A 70 -11.68 5.49 9.90
C GLU A 70 -10.58 5.05 8.93
N ALA A 71 -10.84 5.17 7.64
CA ALA A 71 -9.84 4.93 6.63
C ALA A 71 -8.71 5.95 6.76
N GLN A 72 -7.47 5.49 6.60
CA GLN A 72 -6.29 6.35 6.61
C GLN A 72 -5.80 6.54 5.19
N HIS A 73 -5.37 7.74 4.86
CA HIS A 73 -4.94 8.10 3.51
C HIS A 73 -3.50 8.60 3.51
N ILE A 74 -2.70 8.05 2.62
CA ILE A 74 -1.32 8.48 2.42
C ILE A 74 -1.16 8.90 0.96
N PRO A 75 -1.10 10.22 0.68
CA PRO A 75 -0.81 10.67 -0.69
C PRO A 75 0.57 10.18 -1.12
N TYR A 76 0.69 9.72 -2.36
CA TYR A 76 1.98 9.24 -2.85
C TYR A 76 3.07 10.30 -2.76
N THR A 77 2.71 11.57 -2.97
CA THR A 77 3.67 12.68 -2.93
C THR A 77 4.21 12.95 -1.54
N ALA A 78 3.52 12.48 -0.50
CA ALA A 78 3.97 12.67 0.88
C ALA A 78 5.00 11.64 1.34
N ILE A 79 5.19 10.56 0.57
CA ILE A 79 6.07 9.46 0.98
C ILE A 79 7.52 9.82 0.68
N THR A 80 8.37 9.80 1.71
CA THR A 80 9.79 10.15 1.60
C THR A 80 10.72 8.98 1.85
N GLY A 81 10.23 7.88 2.41
CA GLY A 81 11.07 6.71 2.66
C GLY A 81 10.29 5.59 3.31
N VAL A 82 10.99 4.51 3.58
CA VAL A 82 10.43 3.33 4.21
C VAL A 82 11.49 2.67 5.09
N THR A 83 11.08 2.16 6.25
CA THR A 83 11.99 1.44 7.15
C THR A 83 11.30 0.23 7.75
N SER A 84 12.12 -0.72 8.26
CA SER A 84 11.60 -1.80 9.08
C SER A 84 11.30 -1.29 10.48
N PRO A 85 10.30 -1.85 11.16
CA PRO A 85 10.10 -1.54 12.57
C PRO A 85 11.35 -1.88 13.39
N THR A 86 11.65 -1.02 14.35
CA THR A 86 12.86 -1.15 15.17
C THR A 86 12.90 -2.50 15.89
N GLY A 87 14.07 -3.15 15.82
CA GLY A 87 14.31 -4.39 16.54
C GLY A 87 13.76 -5.64 15.87
N LYS A 88 13.23 -5.53 14.66
CA LYS A 88 12.68 -6.68 13.93
C LYS A 88 13.41 -6.88 12.62
N THR A 89 13.56 -8.14 12.21
CA THR A 89 14.02 -8.48 10.87
C THR A 89 12.82 -8.50 9.93
N ALA A 90 13.08 -8.46 8.62
CA ALA A 90 12.02 -8.48 7.62
C ALA A 90 11.15 -9.75 7.73
N SER A 91 11.74 -10.88 8.12
CA SER A 91 10.99 -12.13 8.24
C SER A 91 10.09 -12.17 9.47
N GLN A 92 10.28 -11.26 10.42
CA GLN A 92 9.51 -11.20 11.65
C GLN A 92 8.47 -10.11 11.66
N THR A 93 8.53 -9.18 10.72
CA THR A 93 7.63 -8.04 10.73
C THR A 93 6.37 -8.32 9.93
N SER A 94 5.24 -7.88 10.46
CA SER A 94 3.97 -7.85 9.74
C SER A 94 3.51 -6.41 9.51
N GLU A 95 4.42 -5.46 9.67
CA GLU A 95 4.14 -4.03 9.53
C GLU A 95 5.27 -3.36 8.76
N ILE A 96 4.93 -2.27 8.09
CA ILE A 96 5.91 -1.46 7.39
C ILE A 96 5.75 -0.01 7.82
N ASP A 97 6.87 0.64 8.14
CA ASP A 97 6.88 2.03 8.55
C ASP A 97 7.20 2.91 7.36
N ILE A 98 6.26 3.76 7.00
CA ILE A 98 6.38 4.67 5.87
C ILE A 98 6.70 6.07 6.39
N GLN A 99 7.82 6.61 5.95
CA GLN A 99 8.25 7.94 6.33
C GLN A 99 7.56 8.96 5.43
N LEU A 100 7.01 9.99 6.04
CA LEU A 100 6.25 11.02 5.36
C LEU A 100 6.93 12.37 5.50
N THR A 101 6.49 13.33 4.69
CA THR A 101 6.97 14.71 4.78
C THR A 101 6.74 15.26 6.19
N GLU A 102 7.53 16.24 6.56
CA GLU A 102 7.46 16.91 7.88
C GLU A 102 7.82 15.98 9.04
N GLY A 103 8.59 14.92 8.77
CA GLY A 103 9.05 14.02 9.82
C GLY A 103 7.99 13.09 10.38
N LYS A 104 6.85 12.98 9.71
CA LYS A 104 5.77 12.09 10.15
C LYS A 104 6.08 10.65 9.76
N LEU A 105 5.45 9.73 10.47
CA LEU A 105 5.60 8.29 10.22
C LEU A 105 4.23 7.64 10.27
N MET A 106 3.97 6.71 9.36
CA MET A 106 2.75 5.92 9.39
C MET A 106 3.09 4.45 9.22
N THR A 107 2.57 3.62 10.11
CA THR A 107 2.79 2.18 10.09
C THR A 107 1.57 1.51 9.46
N LEU A 108 1.82 0.71 8.43
CA LEU A 108 0.76 -0.06 7.75
C LEU A 108 0.97 -1.54 7.99
N PRO A 109 -0.12 -2.30 8.18
CA PRO A 109 -0.02 -3.76 8.32
C PRO A 109 0.24 -4.41 6.97
N ILE A 110 1.17 -5.37 6.94
CA ILE A 110 1.46 -6.22 5.79
C ILE A 110 1.51 -7.64 6.33
N ARG A 111 0.35 -8.23 6.58
CA ARG A 111 0.29 -9.53 7.27
C ARG A 111 0.49 -10.72 6.34
N GLY A 112 0.35 -10.49 5.05
CA GLY A 112 0.67 -11.50 4.06
C GLY A 112 -0.17 -12.76 4.14
N GLY A 113 -0.32 -13.43 2.99
CA GLY A 113 -0.98 -14.73 2.95
C GLY A 113 0.04 -15.84 2.87
N ASP A 114 1.06 -15.64 2.07
CA ASP A 114 1.98 -16.68 1.65
C ASP A 114 3.38 -16.51 2.24
N GLY A 115 3.55 -15.55 3.06
CA GLY A 115 4.84 -15.27 3.64
C GLY A 115 5.05 -13.79 3.81
N ARG A 116 5.03 -13.34 5.05
CA ARG A 116 5.19 -11.92 5.37
C ARG A 116 6.48 -11.36 4.79
N PHE A 117 7.50 -12.18 4.73
CA PHE A 117 8.81 -11.79 4.21
C PHE A 117 8.70 -11.29 2.77
N ARG A 118 8.05 -12.08 1.91
CA ARG A 118 7.88 -11.73 0.50
C ARG A 118 7.05 -10.45 0.35
N ASP A 119 5.92 -10.40 1.04
CA ASP A 119 4.99 -9.28 0.92
C ASP A 119 5.63 -8.00 1.42
N TYR A 120 6.35 -8.07 2.54
CA TYR A 120 7.08 -6.93 3.06
C TYR A 120 8.09 -6.40 2.05
N PHE A 121 8.90 -7.28 1.46
CA PHE A 121 9.90 -6.84 0.49
C PHE A 121 9.29 -6.30 -0.78
N SER A 122 8.18 -6.89 -1.23
CA SER A 122 7.48 -6.38 -2.41
C SER A 122 6.98 -4.97 -2.19
N MET A 123 6.38 -4.72 -1.03
CA MET A 123 5.89 -3.38 -0.66
C MET A 123 7.05 -2.39 -0.53
N MET A 124 8.13 -2.80 0.14
CA MET A 124 9.31 -1.95 0.31
C MET A 124 9.92 -1.57 -1.02
N THR A 125 10.02 -2.52 -1.95
CA THR A 125 10.55 -2.26 -3.29
C THR A 125 9.71 -1.22 -4.02
N ALA A 126 8.39 -1.35 -3.94
CA ALA A 126 7.48 -0.39 -4.57
C ALA A 126 7.66 1.01 -3.98
N ILE A 127 7.75 1.10 -2.64
CA ILE A 127 7.91 2.40 -1.98
C ILE A 127 9.24 3.03 -2.33
N GLN A 128 10.32 2.24 -2.39
CA GLN A 128 11.62 2.76 -2.79
C GLN A 128 11.58 3.31 -4.22
N GLY A 129 10.87 2.63 -5.12
CA GLY A 129 10.65 3.14 -6.47
C GLY A 129 9.87 4.43 -6.48
N LEU A 130 8.87 4.53 -5.61
CA LEU A 130 8.07 5.75 -5.48
C LEU A 130 8.90 6.92 -4.97
N VAL A 131 9.77 6.68 -3.99
CA VAL A 131 10.66 7.73 -3.49
C VAL A 131 11.54 8.26 -4.61
N ARG A 132 12.08 7.37 -5.45
CA ARG A 132 12.86 7.80 -6.61
C ARG A 132 12.01 8.60 -7.61
N LEU A 133 10.76 8.21 -7.80
CA LEU A 133 9.86 8.95 -8.68
C LEU A 133 9.58 10.36 -8.16
N ASN A 134 9.56 10.52 -6.84
CA ASN A 134 9.26 11.80 -6.19
C ASN A 134 10.45 12.76 -6.11
N THR A 135 11.65 12.29 -6.42
CA THR A 135 12.85 13.13 -6.34
C THR A 135 13.28 13.76 -7.65
#